data_18254ee3314d8a12ac3deb1289edaeb5
#
_entry.id   18254ee3314d8a12ac3deb1289edaeb5
#
_cell.length_a   1.000
_cell.length_b   1.000
_cell.length_c   1.000
_cell.angle_alpha   90.00
_cell.angle_beta   90.00
_cell.angle_gamma   90.00
#
_symmetry.space_group_name_H-M   'P 1'
#
loop_
_entity.id
_entity.type
_entity.pdbx_description
1 polymer ?
#
loop_
_entity_poly.entity_id
_entity_poly.type
_entity_poly.pdbx_seq_one_letter_code
_entity_poly.pdbx_strand_id
1 'polypeptide(L)'
;MANNNENKVLNVPHLRFPEFTDEWKESVLSDFVERVKRKNKNNLCKLPLTISAQYGLVDQISFFNKVIASENMSNYYLLHKGDFAYNKSYSSEYPWGAIKRLDCYEQGTLSSLYICFKPYSHVSSDFLTHYFETSKWHQGISEIAVEGARNHGLLNVGIQDFFETRHCLPQSLLEQEKIAKFLNLIEERIATQNKIIEKYESLIQAMCDTLIESEQHKVELAFSDFGKSYSGLSGKSAEDFGEGCPYITYMNVYQNQIIDATNIGLVKINGAEQQSVVHYGDILFTLSSETAEEVGMGAVYLGDTYPLYLNSFCFGIHIIDDNKIFPPFLAFYVSTKSFRKVVFPLAQGSTRFNLQKNDFMKKGFSFPTVERQRKIYSALKTYSDKLSVEKSIAKLLCKQKNHLLSQLFI
;
A
#
# COMPACT_ATOMS: atom_id res chain seq x y z
N MET A 1 31.25 -7.06 -52.52
CA MET A 1 31.54 -6.56 -51.15
C MET A 1 30.21 -6.21 -50.55
N ALA A 2 29.69 -7.09 -49.72
CA ALA A 2 28.41 -6.88 -49.02
C ALA A 2 28.70 -6.01 -47.80
N ASN A 3 28.11 -4.80 -47.75
CA ASN A 3 28.10 -3.95 -46.55
C ASN A 3 27.19 -4.61 -45.48
N ASN A 4 27.80 -5.35 -44.56
CA ASN A 4 27.14 -5.70 -43.32
C ASN A 4 27.12 -4.45 -42.41
N ASN A 5 26.13 -3.58 -42.59
CA ASN A 5 25.70 -2.66 -41.56
C ASN A 5 24.84 -3.48 -40.60
N GLU A 6 25.45 -4.22 -39.68
CA GLU A 6 24.81 -4.67 -38.48
C GLU A 6 24.40 -3.39 -37.73
N ASN A 7 23.10 -3.16 -37.58
CA ASN A 7 22.56 -2.10 -36.71
C ASN A 7 23.00 -2.41 -35.29
N LYS A 8 24.16 -1.85 -34.87
CA LYS A 8 24.65 -1.95 -33.51
C LYS A 8 23.61 -1.27 -32.59
N VAL A 9 22.94 -2.05 -31.80
CA VAL A 9 22.06 -1.50 -30.77
C VAL A 9 22.94 -0.77 -29.75
N LEU A 10 22.78 0.54 -29.66
CA LEU A 10 23.54 1.35 -28.72
C LEU A 10 23.03 1.12 -27.30
N ASN A 11 23.94 1.00 -26.33
CA ASN A 11 23.63 0.89 -24.91
C ASN A 11 23.31 2.28 -24.33
N VAL A 12 22.14 2.80 -24.67
CA VAL A 12 21.65 4.10 -24.20
C VAL A 12 20.18 3.98 -23.75
N PRO A 13 19.77 4.66 -22.68
CA PRO A 13 18.37 4.65 -22.25
C PRO A 13 17.47 5.39 -23.25
N HIS A 14 16.18 5.04 -23.25
CA HIS A 14 15.19 5.68 -24.11
C HIS A 14 15.00 7.16 -23.80
N LEU A 15 15.06 7.51 -22.53
CA LEU A 15 15.03 8.90 -22.04
C LEU A 15 16.39 9.24 -21.45
N ARG A 16 17.01 10.31 -21.95
CA ARG A 16 18.35 10.75 -21.54
C ARG A 16 18.48 12.25 -21.54
N PHE A 17 19.28 12.79 -20.67
CA PHE A 17 19.65 14.21 -20.71
C PHE A 17 20.55 14.48 -21.92
N PRO A 18 20.26 15.50 -22.75
CA PRO A 18 20.88 15.66 -24.06
C PRO A 18 22.38 15.98 -24.03
N GLU A 19 22.91 16.45 -22.89
CA GLU A 19 24.33 16.72 -22.73
C GLU A 19 25.20 15.46 -22.56
N PHE A 20 24.60 14.28 -22.34
CA PHE A 20 25.33 13.02 -22.22
C PHE A 20 25.13 12.20 -23.49
N THR A 21 26.22 11.87 -24.18
CA THR A 21 26.19 11.19 -25.49
C THR A 21 26.89 9.84 -25.51
N ASP A 22 27.76 9.56 -24.53
CA ASP A 22 28.55 8.32 -24.47
C ASP A 22 27.66 7.11 -24.17
N GLU A 23 27.95 5.95 -24.80
CA GLU A 23 27.26 4.70 -24.48
C GLU A 23 27.50 4.28 -23.02
N TRP A 24 26.47 3.72 -22.40
CA TRP A 24 26.61 3.10 -21.08
C TRP A 24 27.44 1.83 -21.22
N LYS A 25 28.21 1.50 -20.18
CA LYS A 25 29.12 0.37 -20.20
C LYS A 25 28.59 -0.76 -19.35
N GLU A 26 28.65 -1.98 -19.89
CA GLU A 26 28.43 -3.19 -19.10
C GLU A 26 29.65 -3.42 -18.20
N SER A 27 29.39 -3.65 -16.90
CA SER A 27 30.37 -3.91 -15.87
C SER A 27 29.83 -4.96 -14.90
N VAL A 28 30.70 -5.68 -14.21
CA VAL A 28 30.28 -6.58 -13.13
C VAL A 28 30.03 -5.78 -11.84
N LEU A 29 29.16 -6.28 -10.96
CA LEU A 29 28.79 -5.59 -9.72
C LEU A 29 30.02 -5.22 -8.89
N SER A 30 31.01 -6.09 -8.80
CA SER A 30 32.27 -5.87 -8.08
C SER A 30 33.13 -4.72 -8.62
N ASP A 31 32.88 -4.23 -9.85
CA ASP A 31 33.61 -3.08 -10.41
C ASP A 31 33.16 -1.76 -9.77
N PHE A 32 31.95 -1.71 -9.22
CA PHE A 32 31.37 -0.46 -8.70
C PHE A 32 30.84 -0.53 -7.27
N VAL A 33 30.87 -1.74 -6.62
CA VAL A 33 30.58 -1.90 -5.19
C VAL A 33 31.59 -2.80 -4.48
N GLU A 34 31.72 -2.59 -3.18
CA GLU A 34 32.56 -3.39 -2.30
C GLU A 34 31.70 -4.17 -1.31
N ARG A 35 32.01 -5.45 -1.10
CA ARG A 35 31.32 -6.27 -0.12
C ARG A 35 31.56 -5.75 1.31
N VAL A 36 30.51 -5.53 2.07
CA VAL A 36 30.59 -5.24 3.51
C VAL A 36 30.79 -6.55 4.27
N LYS A 37 31.93 -6.64 4.97
CA LYS A 37 32.33 -7.79 5.83
C LYS A 37 32.37 -7.41 7.31
N ARG A 38 32.11 -6.13 7.66
CA ARG A 38 32.12 -5.66 9.04
C ARG A 38 31.13 -6.44 9.89
N LYS A 39 31.56 -6.89 11.07
CA LYS A 39 30.71 -7.57 12.03
C LYS A 39 30.47 -6.69 13.24
N ASN A 40 29.35 -6.89 13.89
CA ASN A 40 28.95 -6.19 15.11
C ASN A 40 29.76 -6.73 16.31
N LYS A 41 31.10 -6.55 16.28
CA LYS A 41 32.02 -7.05 17.32
C LYS A 41 31.55 -6.57 18.69
N ASN A 42 31.66 -7.46 19.69
CA ASN A 42 31.24 -7.21 21.08
C ASN A 42 29.78 -6.83 21.25
N ASN A 43 28.93 -7.08 20.24
CA ASN A 43 27.51 -6.81 20.30
C ASN A 43 27.18 -5.32 20.64
N LEU A 44 27.99 -4.38 20.10
CA LEU A 44 27.91 -2.96 20.44
C LEU A 44 26.65 -2.27 19.87
N CYS A 45 26.31 -2.58 18.62
CA CYS A 45 25.07 -2.07 18.03
C CYS A 45 23.90 -2.98 18.40
N LYS A 46 22.86 -2.40 18.99
CA LYS A 46 21.67 -3.11 19.47
C LYS A 46 20.43 -2.93 18.57
N LEU A 47 20.58 -2.28 17.43
CA LEU A 47 19.50 -2.05 16.48
C LEU A 47 19.47 -3.17 15.42
N PRO A 48 18.59 -4.18 15.54
CA PRO A 48 18.42 -5.19 14.51
C PRO A 48 17.60 -4.61 13.35
N LEU A 49 18.11 -4.77 12.14
CA LEU A 49 17.43 -4.35 10.92
C LEU A 49 16.80 -5.54 10.20
N THR A 50 15.76 -5.23 9.41
CA THR A 50 15.21 -6.11 8.39
C THR A 50 15.01 -5.33 7.08
N ILE A 51 14.93 -6.03 5.95
CA ILE A 51 14.57 -5.42 4.67
C ILE A 51 13.08 -5.59 4.44
N SER A 52 12.37 -4.46 4.41
CA SER A 52 11.06 -4.35 3.79
C SER A 52 11.24 -3.91 2.35
N ALA A 53 10.61 -4.60 1.40
CA ALA A 53 10.68 -4.20 -0.01
C ALA A 53 10.08 -2.81 -0.24
N GLN A 54 9.07 -2.40 0.57
CA GLN A 54 8.40 -1.10 0.48
C GLN A 54 9.09 -0.01 1.30
N TYR A 55 9.57 -0.33 2.53
CA TYR A 55 10.06 0.67 3.48
C TYR A 55 11.59 0.70 3.60
N GLY A 56 12.31 -0.15 2.86
CA GLY A 56 13.76 -0.21 2.92
C GLY A 56 14.32 -0.99 4.12
N LEU A 57 15.49 -0.58 4.61
CA LEU A 57 16.11 -1.13 5.82
C LEU A 57 15.50 -0.45 7.06
N VAL A 58 14.67 -1.19 7.79
CA VAL A 58 13.89 -0.70 8.94
C VAL A 58 14.24 -1.46 10.21
N ASP A 59 13.93 -0.86 11.38
CA ASP A 59 14.04 -1.52 12.67
C ASP A 59 13.13 -2.76 12.71
N GLN A 60 13.73 -3.92 12.90
CA GLN A 60 13.04 -5.21 12.89
C GLN A 60 12.01 -5.32 14.01
N ILE A 61 12.29 -4.76 15.19
CA ILE A 61 11.42 -4.87 16.36
C ILE A 61 10.14 -4.06 16.10
N SER A 62 10.30 -2.82 15.66
CA SER A 62 9.16 -1.94 15.33
C SER A 62 8.34 -2.48 14.17
N PHE A 63 9.00 -3.06 13.16
CA PHE A 63 8.32 -3.57 11.97
C PHE A 63 7.45 -4.81 12.23
N PHE A 64 7.95 -5.76 13.03
CA PHE A 64 7.23 -7.00 13.33
C PHE A 64 6.45 -6.96 14.65
N ASN A 65 6.57 -5.86 15.41
CA ASN A 65 6.04 -5.73 16.78
C ASN A 65 6.46 -6.89 17.70
N LYS A 66 7.65 -7.46 17.48
CA LYS A 66 8.23 -8.54 18.26
C LYS A 66 9.75 -8.62 18.09
N VAL A 67 10.44 -9.18 19.07
CA VAL A 67 11.88 -9.47 18.99
C VAL A 67 12.08 -10.77 18.22
N ILE A 68 12.72 -10.70 17.04
CA ILE A 68 13.06 -11.87 16.21
C ILE A 68 14.59 -12.10 16.24
N ALA A 69 15.37 -11.00 16.32
CA ALA A 69 16.82 -11.08 16.35
C ALA A 69 17.31 -11.80 17.62
N SER A 70 18.42 -12.48 17.49
CA SER A 70 19.14 -13.06 18.65
C SER A 70 19.62 -11.96 19.59
N GLU A 71 19.61 -12.20 20.89
CA GLU A 71 20.23 -11.30 21.89
C GLU A 71 21.71 -11.04 21.57
N ASN A 72 22.43 -12.06 21.09
CA ASN A 72 23.81 -11.94 20.64
C ASN A 72 23.86 -11.78 19.12
N MET A 73 24.03 -10.54 18.67
CA MET A 73 24.19 -10.15 17.27
C MET A 73 25.65 -9.94 16.86
N SER A 74 26.64 -10.47 17.61
CA SER A 74 28.09 -10.26 17.31
C SER A 74 28.48 -10.78 15.92
N ASN A 75 27.80 -11.80 15.41
CA ASN A 75 28.02 -12.38 14.08
C ASN A 75 27.21 -11.70 12.97
N TYR A 76 26.34 -10.75 13.31
CA TYR A 76 25.58 -9.99 12.32
C TYR A 76 26.50 -8.99 11.61
N TYR A 77 26.14 -8.59 10.39
CA TYR A 77 26.82 -7.49 9.73
C TYR A 77 26.48 -6.18 10.44
N LEU A 78 27.49 -5.33 10.60
CA LEU A 78 27.31 -3.94 11.02
C LEU A 78 27.22 -3.08 9.75
N LEU A 79 26.08 -2.50 9.50
CA LEU A 79 25.85 -1.57 8.40
C LEU A 79 25.95 -0.13 8.90
N HIS A 80 26.49 0.73 8.05
CA HIS A 80 26.47 2.17 8.22
C HIS A 80 25.53 2.79 7.19
N LYS A 81 25.04 3.98 7.44
CA LYS A 81 24.23 4.76 6.52
C LYS A 81 24.90 4.83 5.14
N GLY A 82 24.14 4.56 4.10
CA GLY A 82 24.63 4.45 2.73
C GLY A 82 25.05 3.04 2.30
N ASP A 83 25.18 2.08 3.22
CA ASP A 83 25.40 0.68 2.87
C ASP A 83 24.11 0.04 2.33
N PHE A 84 24.27 -0.87 1.39
CA PHE A 84 23.17 -1.63 0.77
C PHE A 84 23.11 -3.06 1.30
N ALA A 85 21.92 -3.64 1.22
CA ALA A 85 21.75 -5.06 1.49
C ALA A 85 20.76 -5.69 0.51
N TYR A 86 21.06 -6.90 0.06
CA TYR A 86 20.20 -7.73 -0.78
C TYR A 86 19.51 -8.79 0.07
N ASN A 87 18.19 -8.80 0.01
CA ASN A 87 17.32 -9.84 0.55
C ASN A 87 16.99 -10.86 -0.55
N LYS A 88 17.35 -12.10 -0.34
CA LYS A 88 17.11 -13.22 -1.26
C LYS A 88 15.67 -13.79 -1.17
N SER A 89 14.83 -13.29 -0.26
CA SER A 89 13.43 -13.70 -0.18
C SER A 89 12.67 -13.21 -1.39
N TYR A 90 11.94 -14.11 -2.05
CA TYR A 90 11.14 -13.78 -3.20
C TYR A 90 9.63 -13.81 -2.90
N SER A 91 8.89 -13.03 -3.64
CA SER A 91 7.42 -12.99 -3.62
C SER A 91 6.90 -12.72 -5.04
N SER A 92 5.58 -12.76 -5.23
CA SER A 92 4.97 -12.41 -6.52
C SER A 92 5.31 -11.00 -7.00
N GLU A 93 5.47 -10.05 -6.08
CA GLU A 93 5.84 -8.66 -6.40
C GLU A 93 7.36 -8.47 -6.54
N TYR A 94 8.15 -9.29 -5.86
CA TYR A 94 9.63 -9.23 -5.85
C TYR A 94 10.22 -10.60 -6.20
N PRO A 95 10.10 -11.04 -7.45
CA PRO A 95 10.47 -12.40 -7.85
C PRO A 95 11.97 -12.70 -7.70
N TRP A 96 12.81 -11.67 -7.71
CA TRP A 96 14.27 -11.78 -7.59
C TRP A 96 14.80 -11.20 -6.27
N GLY A 97 13.92 -11.04 -5.27
CA GLY A 97 14.26 -10.41 -4.00
C GLY A 97 14.31 -8.89 -4.08
N ALA A 98 14.92 -8.24 -3.10
CA ALA A 98 15.00 -6.78 -3.02
C ALA A 98 16.37 -6.31 -2.54
N ILE A 99 16.87 -5.22 -3.15
CA ILE A 99 18.08 -4.53 -2.73
C ILE A 99 17.68 -3.17 -2.17
N LYS A 100 18.11 -2.84 -0.95
CA LYS A 100 17.77 -1.58 -0.27
C LYS A 100 18.99 -1.00 0.41
N ARG A 101 19.02 0.36 0.49
CA ARG A 101 20.05 1.14 1.17
C ARG A 101 19.61 1.47 2.61
N LEU A 102 20.57 1.56 3.52
CA LEU A 102 20.33 2.05 4.88
C LEU A 102 20.35 3.58 4.88
N ASP A 103 19.16 4.20 4.96
CA ASP A 103 18.97 5.65 4.94
C ASP A 103 18.49 6.21 6.28
N CYS A 104 17.66 5.44 7.02
CA CYS A 104 16.95 5.94 8.20
C CYS A 104 17.79 5.97 9.49
N TYR A 105 18.90 5.22 9.55
CA TYR A 105 19.72 5.08 10.76
C TYR A 105 21.19 5.25 10.41
N GLU A 106 21.97 5.84 11.34
CA GLU A 106 23.41 6.01 11.15
C GLU A 106 24.15 4.67 11.12
N GLN A 107 23.65 3.67 11.87
CA GLN A 107 24.13 2.29 11.84
C GLN A 107 23.06 1.32 12.31
N GLY A 108 23.21 0.06 11.95
CA GLY A 108 22.34 -1.03 12.41
C GLY A 108 22.94 -2.39 12.10
N THR A 109 22.36 -3.44 12.66
CA THR A 109 22.86 -4.82 12.49
C THR A 109 21.92 -5.61 11.60
N LEU A 110 22.49 -6.40 10.69
CA LEU A 110 21.72 -7.22 9.75
C LEU A 110 22.23 -8.66 9.76
N SER A 111 21.30 -9.63 9.74
CA SER A 111 21.62 -11.05 9.72
C SER A 111 22.59 -11.43 8.59
N SER A 112 23.42 -12.43 8.82
CA SER A 112 24.33 -12.97 7.80
C SER A 112 23.65 -13.67 6.62
N LEU A 113 22.32 -13.81 6.65
CA LEU A 113 21.54 -14.32 5.52
C LEU A 113 21.50 -13.35 4.34
N TYR A 114 21.68 -12.05 4.60
CA TYR A 114 21.69 -11.00 3.58
C TYR A 114 23.09 -10.84 2.97
N ILE A 115 23.15 -10.32 1.74
CA ILE A 115 24.39 -9.90 1.11
C ILE A 115 24.51 -8.40 1.24
N CYS A 116 25.56 -7.92 1.92
CA CYS A 116 25.75 -6.51 2.22
C CYS A 116 26.91 -5.93 1.41
N PHE A 117 26.74 -4.73 0.89
CA PHE A 117 27.74 -4.04 0.06
C PHE A 117 27.64 -2.53 0.18
N LYS A 118 28.65 -1.81 -0.27
CA LYS A 118 28.70 -0.36 -0.37
C LYS A 118 29.25 0.07 -1.72
N PRO A 119 28.79 1.17 -2.31
CA PRO A 119 29.35 1.69 -3.56
C PRO A 119 30.77 2.21 -3.37
N TYR A 120 31.57 2.14 -4.42
CA TYR A 120 32.83 2.88 -4.51
C TYR A 120 32.58 4.38 -4.72
N SER A 121 33.58 5.22 -4.50
CA SER A 121 33.48 6.69 -4.62
C SER A 121 33.24 7.20 -6.04
N HIS A 122 33.50 6.39 -7.05
CA HIS A 122 33.27 6.74 -8.47
C HIS A 122 31.85 6.42 -8.94
N VAL A 123 30.99 5.93 -8.06
CA VAL A 123 29.59 5.61 -8.36
C VAL A 123 28.65 6.34 -7.40
N SER A 124 27.61 6.94 -7.92
CA SER A 124 26.59 7.61 -7.11
C SER A 124 25.74 6.59 -6.35
N SER A 125 25.77 6.68 -5.02
CA SER A 125 24.92 5.87 -4.13
C SER A 125 23.44 6.11 -4.39
N ASP A 126 23.05 7.36 -4.63
CA ASP A 126 21.64 7.72 -4.93
C ASP A 126 21.18 7.15 -6.27
N PHE A 127 22.07 7.16 -7.29
CA PHE A 127 21.79 6.52 -8.57
C PHE A 127 21.52 5.01 -8.39
N LEU A 128 22.38 4.32 -7.63
CA LEU A 128 22.21 2.89 -7.35
C LEU A 128 20.90 2.60 -6.60
N THR A 129 20.46 3.49 -5.70
CA THR A 129 19.18 3.35 -5.01
C THR A 129 18.04 3.26 -6.03
N HIS A 130 18.00 4.16 -7.01
CA HIS A 130 16.98 4.14 -8.06
C HIS A 130 17.17 2.99 -9.06
N TYR A 131 18.42 2.66 -9.41
CA TYR A 131 18.72 1.52 -10.28
C TYR A 131 18.16 0.21 -9.73
N PHE A 132 18.34 -0.03 -8.44
CA PHE A 132 17.83 -1.24 -7.78
C PHE A 132 16.31 -1.24 -7.53
N GLU A 133 15.61 -0.13 -7.76
CA GLU A 133 14.14 -0.09 -7.84
C GLU A 133 13.61 -0.55 -9.22
N THR A 134 14.48 -0.68 -10.23
CA THR A 134 14.10 -1.16 -11.57
C THR A 134 14.16 -2.69 -11.66
N SER A 135 13.63 -3.25 -12.75
CA SER A 135 13.82 -4.66 -13.09
C SER A 135 15.13 -4.94 -13.85
N LYS A 136 15.95 -3.93 -14.14
CA LYS A 136 17.12 -4.06 -15.01
C LYS A 136 18.22 -4.95 -14.42
N TRP A 137 18.38 -4.97 -13.11
CA TRP A 137 19.31 -5.84 -12.41
C TRP A 137 18.80 -7.29 -12.24
N HIS A 138 17.52 -7.54 -12.51
CA HIS A 138 16.90 -8.86 -12.32
C HIS A 138 17.50 -9.91 -13.25
N GLN A 139 17.91 -9.55 -14.47
CA GLN A 139 18.51 -10.48 -15.43
C GLN A 139 19.74 -11.15 -14.83
N GLY A 140 20.68 -10.37 -14.27
CA GLY A 140 21.88 -10.91 -13.64
C GLY A 140 21.59 -11.90 -12.52
N ILE A 141 20.51 -11.64 -11.72
CA ILE A 141 20.10 -12.57 -10.67
C ILE A 141 19.44 -13.82 -11.26
N SER A 142 18.59 -13.68 -12.29
CA SER A 142 17.91 -14.80 -12.92
C SER A 142 18.87 -15.82 -13.55
N GLU A 143 20.01 -15.36 -14.05
CA GLU A 143 21.05 -16.20 -14.66
C GLU A 143 21.83 -17.05 -13.64
N ILE A 144 21.92 -16.58 -12.39
CA ILE A 144 22.70 -17.24 -11.31
C ILE A 144 21.82 -17.92 -10.25
N ALA A 145 20.53 -17.58 -10.19
CA ALA A 145 19.60 -18.17 -9.25
C ALA A 145 19.28 -19.62 -9.65
N VAL A 146 19.80 -20.58 -8.90
CA VAL A 146 19.46 -22.00 -9.11
C VAL A 146 18.16 -22.30 -8.35
N GLU A 147 17.15 -22.80 -9.06
CA GLU A 147 15.93 -23.33 -8.44
C GLU A 147 16.28 -24.51 -7.53
N GLY A 148 16.20 -24.30 -6.24
CA GLY A 148 16.38 -25.34 -5.23
C GLY A 148 15.05 -25.71 -4.60
N ALA A 149 14.55 -26.92 -4.84
CA ALA A 149 13.29 -27.46 -4.31
C ALA A 149 13.18 -27.50 -2.76
N ARG A 150 14.10 -26.90 -2.03
CA ARG A 150 14.19 -26.94 -0.55
C ARG A 150 14.27 -25.60 0.15
N ASN A 151 14.19 -24.47 -0.54
CA ASN A 151 14.55 -23.16 0.04
C ASN A 151 13.35 -22.30 0.46
N HIS A 152 12.24 -22.85 0.88
CA HIS A 152 11.18 -22.13 1.64
C HIS A 152 11.07 -20.61 1.36
N GLY A 153 10.99 -20.20 0.07
CA GLY A 153 10.86 -18.80 -0.31
C GLY A 153 12.17 -17.99 -0.38
N LEU A 154 13.36 -18.64 -0.38
CA LEU A 154 14.66 -17.99 -0.57
C LEU A 154 15.31 -18.42 -1.89
N LEU A 155 15.80 -17.45 -2.67
CA LEU A 155 16.61 -17.71 -3.85
C LEU A 155 17.99 -18.28 -3.43
N ASN A 156 18.43 -19.31 -4.14
CA ASN A 156 19.79 -19.84 -3.95
C ASN A 156 20.77 -19.05 -4.81
N VAL A 157 21.29 -17.96 -4.27
CA VAL A 157 22.26 -17.07 -4.91
C VAL A 157 23.56 -17.10 -4.11
N GLY A 158 24.64 -17.53 -4.76
CA GLY A 158 25.99 -17.51 -4.20
C GLY A 158 26.49 -16.07 -3.98
N ILE A 159 27.30 -15.85 -2.93
CA ILE A 159 27.81 -14.49 -2.67
C ILE A 159 28.77 -14.06 -3.79
N GLN A 160 29.64 -14.95 -4.26
CA GLN A 160 30.57 -14.62 -5.34
C GLN A 160 29.82 -14.36 -6.64
N ASP A 161 28.89 -15.25 -7.02
CA ASP A 161 28.10 -15.11 -8.24
C ASP A 161 27.31 -13.80 -8.24
N PHE A 162 26.77 -13.36 -7.08
CA PHE A 162 26.11 -12.08 -6.94
C PHE A 162 27.00 -10.89 -7.32
N PHE A 163 28.27 -10.89 -6.91
CA PHE A 163 29.21 -9.81 -7.24
C PHE A 163 29.74 -9.88 -8.68
N GLU A 164 29.53 -10.97 -9.38
CA GLU A 164 29.86 -11.17 -10.79
C GLU A 164 28.69 -10.89 -11.74
N THR A 165 27.49 -10.55 -11.21
CA THR A 165 26.34 -10.15 -12.04
C THR A 165 26.66 -8.92 -12.88
N ARG A 166 26.14 -8.90 -14.12
CA ARG A 166 26.40 -7.85 -15.10
C ARG A 166 25.36 -6.76 -15.04
N HIS A 167 25.80 -5.52 -15.17
CA HIS A 167 24.99 -4.33 -15.08
C HIS A 167 25.45 -3.29 -16.09
N CYS A 168 24.50 -2.59 -16.74
CA CYS A 168 24.82 -1.52 -17.68
C CYS A 168 24.61 -0.17 -17.02
N LEU A 169 25.68 0.62 -16.84
CA LEU A 169 25.65 1.89 -16.11
C LEU A 169 26.36 3.00 -16.90
N PRO A 170 25.94 4.27 -16.73
CA PRO A 170 26.67 5.42 -17.27
C PRO A 170 28.03 5.54 -16.59
N GLN A 171 29.09 5.77 -17.39
CA GLN A 171 30.44 5.94 -16.88
C GLN A 171 30.67 7.32 -16.22
N SER A 172 29.84 8.31 -16.61
CA SER A 172 29.90 9.65 -16.05
C SER A 172 29.20 9.72 -14.70
N LEU A 173 29.96 10.02 -13.64
CA LEU A 173 29.38 10.28 -12.30
C LEU A 173 28.39 11.45 -12.36
N LEU A 174 28.64 12.46 -13.18
CA LEU A 174 27.73 13.61 -13.37
C LEU A 174 26.39 13.18 -13.96
N GLU A 175 26.38 12.21 -14.89
CA GLU A 175 25.13 11.66 -15.44
C GLU A 175 24.36 10.89 -14.37
N GLN A 176 25.05 10.02 -13.60
CA GLN A 176 24.45 9.29 -12.48
C GLN A 176 23.83 10.24 -11.46
N GLU A 177 24.56 11.26 -11.03
CA GLU A 177 24.08 12.25 -10.06
C GLU A 177 22.88 13.05 -10.60
N LYS A 178 22.88 13.38 -11.88
CA LYS A 178 21.77 14.13 -12.51
C LYS A 178 20.51 13.29 -12.59
N ILE A 179 20.61 12.00 -12.97
CA ILE A 179 19.49 11.06 -12.97
C ILE A 179 18.96 10.89 -11.54
N ALA A 180 19.84 10.65 -10.58
CA ALA A 180 19.48 10.49 -9.18
C ALA A 180 18.77 11.71 -8.62
N LYS A 181 19.32 12.91 -8.84
CA LYS A 181 18.71 14.17 -8.39
C LYS A 181 17.31 14.37 -8.97
N PHE A 182 17.13 14.05 -10.25
CA PHE A 182 15.83 14.18 -10.91
C PHE A 182 14.80 13.23 -10.29
N LEU A 183 15.16 11.97 -10.04
CA LEU A 183 14.28 10.98 -9.43
C LEU A 183 14.01 11.29 -7.95
N ASN A 184 15.01 11.76 -7.19
CA ASN A 184 14.82 12.22 -5.81
C ASN A 184 13.79 13.35 -5.72
N LEU A 185 13.79 14.31 -6.64
CA LEU A 185 12.76 15.37 -6.69
C LEU A 185 11.35 14.82 -6.91
N ILE A 186 11.21 13.77 -7.71
CA ILE A 186 9.92 13.10 -7.89
C ILE A 186 9.48 12.41 -6.60
N GLU A 187 10.39 11.73 -5.90
CA GLU A 187 10.10 11.08 -4.61
C GLU A 187 9.73 12.09 -3.52
N GLU A 188 10.44 13.19 -3.42
CA GLU A 188 10.12 14.30 -2.50
C GLU A 188 8.72 14.86 -2.78
N ARG A 189 8.35 14.98 -4.06
CA ARG A 189 7.02 15.43 -4.46
C ARG A 189 5.94 14.42 -4.05
N ILE A 190 6.18 13.11 -4.26
CA ILE A 190 5.27 12.04 -3.80
C ILE A 190 5.13 12.06 -2.27
N ALA A 191 6.24 12.17 -1.54
CA ALA A 191 6.23 12.25 -0.09
C ALA A 191 5.46 13.48 0.43
N THR A 192 5.63 14.63 -0.23
CA THR A 192 4.90 15.86 0.09
C THR A 192 3.41 15.70 -0.18
N GLN A 193 3.05 15.06 -1.31
CA GLN A 193 1.66 14.79 -1.67
C GLN A 193 0.97 13.88 -0.64
N ASN A 194 1.67 12.83 -0.17
CA ASN A 194 1.15 11.95 0.87
C ASN A 194 0.90 12.70 2.20
N LYS A 195 1.81 13.61 2.60
CA LYS A 195 1.60 14.47 3.78
C LYS A 195 0.38 15.39 3.64
N ILE A 196 0.09 15.86 2.43
CA ILE A 196 -1.13 16.66 2.15
C ILE A 196 -2.37 15.78 2.34
N ILE A 197 -2.37 14.55 1.82
CA ILE A 197 -3.45 13.58 1.97
C ILE A 197 -3.71 13.31 3.46
N GLU A 198 -2.68 12.95 4.23
CA GLU A 198 -2.78 12.71 5.68
C GLU A 198 -3.38 13.90 6.45
N LYS A 199 -2.99 15.13 6.08
CA LYS A 199 -3.56 16.34 6.68
C LYS A 199 -5.04 16.51 6.36
N TYR A 200 -5.46 16.24 5.11
CA TYR A 200 -6.89 16.30 4.75
C TYR A 200 -7.69 15.22 5.48
N GLU A 201 -7.19 13.98 5.56
CA GLU A 201 -7.83 12.90 6.31
C GLU A 201 -8.02 13.27 7.78
N SER A 202 -6.96 13.76 8.42
CA SER A 202 -7.01 14.23 9.81
C SER A 202 -7.97 15.41 10.02
N LEU A 203 -7.98 16.37 9.07
CA LEU A 203 -8.87 17.52 9.12
C LEU A 203 -10.34 17.09 8.99
N ILE A 204 -10.66 16.24 8.01
CA ILE A 204 -12.02 15.73 7.80
C ILE A 204 -12.50 15.00 9.06
N GLN A 205 -11.66 14.14 9.65
CA GLN A 205 -11.99 13.42 10.88
C GLN A 205 -12.28 14.38 12.05
N ALA A 206 -11.41 15.36 12.26
CA ALA A 206 -11.60 16.36 13.31
C ALA A 206 -12.86 17.21 13.10
N MET A 207 -13.15 17.60 11.85
CA MET A 207 -14.38 18.33 11.52
C MET A 207 -15.62 17.45 11.72
N CYS A 208 -15.60 16.18 11.34
CA CYS A 208 -16.68 15.24 11.60
C CYS A 208 -17.01 15.17 13.09
N ASP A 209 -16.00 14.88 13.89
CA ASP A 209 -16.15 14.78 15.36
C ASP A 209 -16.68 16.09 15.94
N THR A 210 -16.06 17.23 15.60
CA THR A 210 -16.45 18.54 16.16
C THR A 210 -17.86 18.96 15.76
N LEU A 211 -18.22 18.85 14.49
CA LEU A 211 -19.54 19.28 13.98
C LEU A 211 -20.69 18.43 14.53
N ILE A 212 -20.42 17.14 14.77
CA ILE A 212 -21.42 16.22 15.29
C ILE A 212 -21.50 16.29 16.82
N GLU A 213 -20.36 16.37 17.52
CA GLU A 213 -20.35 16.47 18.99
C GLU A 213 -20.91 17.78 19.50
N SER A 214 -20.63 18.92 18.86
CA SER A 214 -21.10 20.25 19.23
C SER A 214 -22.60 20.48 19.01
N GLU A 215 -23.27 19.56 18.28
CA GLU A 215 -24.69 19.69 18.01
C GLU A 215 -25.54 19.49 19.26
N GLN A 216 -26.36 20.50 19.61
CA GLN A 216 -27.16 20.48 20.82
C GLN A 216 -28.49 19.71 20.65
N HIS A 217 -29.06 19.74 19.46
CA HIS A 217 -30.34 19.10 19.16
C HIS A 217 -30.11 17.77 18.43
N LYS A 218 -30.06 16.69 19.20
CA LYS A 218 -29.93 15.32 18.69
C LYS A 218 -31.16 14.48 19.03
N VAL A 219 -31.47 13.57 18.11
CA VAL A 219 -32.53 12.57 18.31
C VAL A 219 -31.83 11.21 18.39
N GLU A 220 -32.22 10.41 19.37
CA GLU A 220 -31.75 9.03 19.47
C GLU A 220 -32.61 8.13 18.59
N LEU A 221 -31.96 7.46 17.63
CA LEU A 221 -32.58 6.55 16.68
C LEU A 221 -31.74 5.29 16.55
N ALA A 222 -32.40 4.15 16.38
CA ALA A 222 -31.76 2.91 15.93
C ALA A 222 -31.81 2.82 14.39
N PHE A 223 -30.88 2.06 13.80
CA PHE A 223 -30.92 1.84 12.35
C PHE A 223 -32.23 1.15 11.91
N SER A 224 -32.84 0.34 12.77
CA SER A 224 -34.17 -0.25 12.55
C SER A 224 -35.31 0.76 12.44
N ASP A 225 -35.15 2.00 12.95
CA ASP A 225 -36.19 3.02 12.93
C ASP A 225 -36.34 3.73 11.59
N PHE A 226 -35.32 3.62 10.74
CA PHE A 226 -35.28 4.30 9.43
C PHE A 226 -34.71 3.43 8.29
N GLY A 227 -34.33 2.18 8.57
CA GLY A 227 -33.74 1.31 7.56
C GLY A 227 -34.05 -0.17 7.75
N LYS A 228 -33.89 -0.94 6.67
CA LYS A 228 -34.07 -2.38 6.63
C LYS A 228 -32.77 -3.06 6.22
N SER A 229 -32.24 -3.93 7.08
CA SER A 229 -30.99 -4.63 6.79
C SER A 229 -31.15 -5.79 5.81
N TYR A 230 -30.12 -6.02 4.99
CA TYR A 230 -29.99 -7.18 4.11
C TYR A 230 -28.58 -7.76 4.21
N SER A 231 -28.40 -9.01 3.81
CA SER A 231 -27.10 -9.68 3.80
C SER A 231 -26.41 -9.50 2.45
N GLY A 232 -25.10 -9.53 2.43
CA GLY A 232 -24.32 -9.65 1.20
C GLY A 232 -24.53 -11.01 0.51
N LEU A 233 -23.73 -11.28 -0.52
CA LEU A 233 -23.76 -12.50 -1.33
C LEU A 233 -23.78 -13.77 -0.47
N SER A 234 -24.59 -14.75 -0.85
CA SER A 234 -24.69 -16.05 -0.21
C SER A 234 -24.46 -17.17 -1.23
N GLY A 235 -23.92 -18.31 -0.75
CA GLY A 235 -23.75 -19.53 -1.56
C GLY A 235 -22.72 -19.39 -2.68
N LYS A 236 -21.73 -18.48 -2.56
CA LYS A 236 -20.66 -18.28 -3.54
C LYS A 236 -19.35 -18.94 -3.11
N SER A 237 -18.66 -19.55 -4.08
CA SER A 237 -17.32 -20.14 -3.94
C SER A 237 -16.26 -19.28 -4.63
N ALA A 238 -14.98 -19.59 -4.46
CA ALA A 238 -13.89 -18.88 -5.12
C ALA A 238 -14.00 -18.85 -6.66
N GLU A 239 -14.58 -19.89 -7.25
CA GLU A 239 -14.75 -20.05 -8.70
C GLU A 239 -15.85 -19.14 -9.30
N ASP A 240 -16.72 -18.59 -8.44
CA ASP A 240 -17.78 -17.68 -8.87
C ASP A 240 -17.27 -16.23 -9.06
N PHE A 241 -16.06 -15.90 -8.59
CA PHE A 241 -15.50 -14.57 -8.66
C PHE A 241 -14.56 -14.37 -9.86
N GLY A 242 -14.48 -13.13 -10.35
CA GLY A 242 -13.60 -12.71 -11.44
C GLY A 242 -14.34 -12.32 -12.72
N GLU A 243 -15.57 -12.79 -12.91
CA GLU A 243 -16.41 -12.45 -14.07
C GLU A 243 -17.90 -12.38 -13.69
N GLY A 244 -18.73 -11.74 -14.52
CA GLY A 244 -20.18 -11.64 -14.34
C GLY A 244 -20.65 -10.27 -13.87
N CYS A 245 -21.50 -10.22 -12.83
CA CYS A 245 -22.11 -9.01 -12.31
C CYS A 245 -21.21 -8.25 -11.34
N PRO A 246 -21.32 -6.92 -11.27
CA PRO A 246 -20.52 -6.12 -10.36
C PRO A 246 -20.91 -6.35 -8.89
N TYR A 247 -19.91 -6.39 -7.99
CA TYR A 247 -20.15 -6.41 -6.56
C TYR A 247 -19.13 -5.55 -5.80
N ILE A 248 -19.57 -4.98 -4.68
CA ILE A 248 -18.74 -4.20 -3.76
C ILE A 248 -17.91 -5.18 -2.91
N THR A 249 -16.58 -5.04 -2.97
CA THR A 249 -15.66 -5.88 -2.20
C THR A 249 -15.65 -5.49 -0.72
N TYR A 250 -15.21 -6.41 0.16
CA TYR A 250 -14.99 -6.13 1.57
C TYR A 250 -14.07 -4.92 1.78
N MET A 251 -12.94 -4.88 1.06
CA MET A 251 -11.96 -3.80 1.19
C MET A 251 -12.51 -2.44 0.77
N ASN A 252 -13.44 -2.40 -0.19
CA ASN A 252 -14.08 -1.16 -0.60
C ASN A 252 -14.96 -0.59 0.53
N VAL A 253 -15.70 -1.44 1.24
CA VAL A 253 -16.48 -1.02 2.44
C VAL A 253 -15.55 -0.64 3.59
N TYR A 254 -14.47 -1.40 3.81
CA TYR A 254 -13.57 -1.23 4.94
C TYR A 254 -12.74 0.06 4.85
N GLN A 255 -12.25 0.41 3.66
CA GLN A 255 -11.28 1.50 3.46
C GLN A 255 -11.90 2.85 3.10
N ASN A 256 -13.17 2.89 2.70
CA ASN A 256 -13.80 4.09 2.18
C ASN A 256 -14.98 4.55 3.04
N GLN A 257 -15.25 5.85 3.05
CA GLN A 257 -16.48 6.42 3.60
C GLN A 257 -17.61 6.44 2.58
N ILE A 258 -17.26 6.62 1.30
CA ILE A 258 -18.15 6.51 0.15
C ILE A 258 -17.57 5.43 -0.76
N ILE A 259 -18.40 4.50 -1.20
CA ILE A 259 -17.98 3.39 -2.06
C ILE A 259 -17.31 3.92 -3.34
N ASP A 260 -16.12 3.45 -3.61
CA ASP A 260 -15.40 3.71 -4.85
C ASP A 260 -15.97 2.83 -5.98
N ALA A 261 -16.79 3.43 -6.85
CA ALA A 261 -17.40 2.73 -7.98
C ALA A 261 -16.38 2.27 -9.05
N THR A 262 -15.13 2.73 -8.99
CA THR A 262 -14.05 2.29 -9.90
C THR A 262 -13.32 1.05 -9.39
N ASN A 263 -13.51 0.67 -8.12
CA ASN A 263 -12.87 -0.46 -7.45
C ASN A 263 -13.91 -1.50 -7.01
N ILE A 264 -14.58 -2.10 -7.99
CA ILE A 264 -15.58 -3.17 -7.79
C ILE A 264 -15.06 -4.49 -8.34
N GLY A 265 -15.50 -5.59 -7.74
CA GLY A 265 -15.24 -6.95 -8.22
C GLY A 265 -16.35 -7.44 -9.17
N LEU A 266 -16.14 -8.62 -9.76
CA LEU A 266 -17.12 -9.31 -10.57
C LEU A 266 -17.47 -10.66 -9.94
N VAL A 267 -18.75 -11.07 -10.03
CA VAL A 267 -19.26 -12.34 -9.49
C VAL A 267 -20.33 -12.92 -10.41
N LYS A 268 -20.30 -14.22 -10.62
CA LYS A 268 -21.32 -14.94 -11.36
C LYS A 268 -22.61 -15.00 -10.55
N ILE A 269 -23.72 -14.56 -11.13
CA ILE A 269 -25.07 -14.69 -10.57
C ILE A 269 -25.92 -15.51 -11.53
N ASN A 270 -26.42 -16.65 -11.06
CA ASN A 270 -27.32 -17.49 -11.86
C ASN A 270 -28.75 -16.98 -11.77
N GLY A 271 -29.52 -17.11 -12.85
CA GLY A 271 -30.87 -16.54 -12.94
C GLY A 271 -31.89 -17.06 -11.93
N ALA A 272 -31.61 -18.21 -11.27
CA ALA A 272 -32.45 -18.77 -10.22
C ALA A 272 -32.08 -18.29 -8.80
N GLU A 273 -30.98 -17.56 -8.64
CA GLU A 273 -30.51 -17.07 -7.35
C GLU A 273 -31.21 -15.77 -6.96
N GLN A 274 -31.63 -15.71 -5.68
CA GLN A 274 -32.14 -14.48 -5.09
C GLN A 274 -31.06 -13.86 -4.23
N GLN A 275 -30.36 -12.88 -4.76
CA GLN A 275 -29.34 -12.11 -4.06
C GLN A 275 -29.85 -10.68 -3.79
N SER A 276 -29.47 -10.13 -2.63
CA SER A 276 -29.79 -8.73 -2.31
C SER A 276 -28.97 -7.78 -3.18
N VAL A 277 -29.59 -6.69 -3.65
CA VAL A 277 -28.98 -5.69 -4.50
C VAL A 277 -28.79 -4.40 -3.71
N VAL A 278 -27.66 -3.74 -3.91
CA VAL A 278 -27.33 -2.45 -3.30
C VAL A 278 -28.00 -1.32 -4.09
N HIS A 279 -28.57 -0.35 -3.39
CA HIS A 279 -29.22 0.82 -3.97
C HIS A 279 -28.52 2.12 -3.54
N TYR A 280 -28.73 3.18 -4.29
CA TYR A 280 -28.27 4.52 -3.91
C TYR A 280 -28.78 4.90 -2.51
N GLY A 281 -27.86 5.38 -1.67
CA GLY A 281 -28.16 5.77 -0.30
C GLY A 281 -28.03 4.64 0.72
N ASP A 282 -27.80 3.40 0.31
CA ASP A 282 -27.55 2.30 1.23
C ASP A 282 -26.27 2.55 2.03
N ILE A 283 -26.33 2.24 3.31
CA ILE A 283 -25.15 2.14 4.14
C ILE A 283 -24.73 0.67 4.31
N LEU A 284 -23.45 0.42 4.11
CA LEU A 284 -22.84 -0.91 4.09
C LEU A 284 -21.87 -1.02 5.24
N PHE A 285 -21.84 -2.17 5.94
CA PHE A 285 -20.97 -2.42 7.08
C PHE A 285 -20.23 -3.75 6.94
N THR A 286 -18.98 -3.79 7.40
CA THR A 286 -18.23 -5.03 7.56
C THR A 286 -18.78 -5.83 8.75
N LEU A 287 -18.92 -7.17 8.59
CA LEU A 287 -19.41 -8.06 9.66
C LEU A 287 -18.29 -8.57 10.56
N SER A 288 -17.06 -8.70 10.05
CA SER A 288 -15.95 -9.26 10.80
C SER A 288 -14.66 -8.50 10.59
N SER A 289 -13.77 -8.52 11.60
CA SER A 289 -12.43 -7.94 11.55
C SER A 289 -11.44 -8.75 12.38
N GLU A 290 -10.14 -8.50 12.20
CA GLU A 290 -9.06 -9.08 13.01
C GLU A 290 -8.93 -8.39 14.37
N THR A 291 -9.37 -7.13 14.47
CA THR A 291 -9.36 -6.35 15.72
C THR A 291 -10.77 -5.92 16.10
N ALA A 292 -11.03 -5.74 17.40
CA ALA A 292 -12.34 -5.31 17.88
C ALA A 292 -12.65 -3.85 17.48
N GLU A 293 -11.62 -3.02 17.38
CA GLU A 293 -11.70 -1.62 17.00
C GLU A 293 -12.20 -1.42 15.55
N GLU A 294 -11.96 -2.40 14.67
CA GLU A 294 -12.28 -2.34 13.24
C GLU A 294 -13.60 -3.04 12.87
N VAL A 295 -14.29 -3.62 13.83
CA VAL A 295 -15.59 -4.24 13.57
C VAL A 295 -16.63 -3.18 13.16
N GLY A 296 -17.45 -3.50 12.16
CA GLY A 296 -18.51 -2.59 11.71
C GLY A 296 -17.99 -1.29 11.10
N MET A 297 -16.90 -1.35 10.31
CA MET A 297 -16.52 -0.25 9.43
C MET A 297 -17.61 -0.08 8.37
N GLY A 298 -17.96 1.18 8.08
CA GLY A 298 -19.10 1.47 7.23
C GLY A 298 -18.80 2.44 6.11
N ALA A 299 -19.49 2.24 4.97
CA ALA A 299 -19.44 3.10 3.80
C ALA A 299 -20.83 3.28 3.17
N VAL A 300 -21.06 4.42 2.55
CA VAL A 300 -22.33 4.70 1.86
C VAL A 300 -22.15 4.54 0.35
N TYR A 301 -23.11 3.90 -0.30
CA TYR A 301 -23.14 3.84 -1.75
C TYR A 301 -23.92 5.03 -2.32
N LEU A 302 -23.24 5.84 -3.14
CA LEU A 302 -23.82 7.04 -3.79
C LEU A 302 -23.68 6.97 -5.33
N GLY A 303 -23.51 5.76 -5.88
CA GLY A 303 -23.41 5.53 -7.33
C GLY A 303 -24.74 5.13 -7.97
N ASP A 304 -24.70 4.83 -9.25
CA ASP A 304 -25.84 4.51 -10.12
C ASP A 304 -25.74 3.11 -10.77
N THR A 305 -24.70 2.33 -10.45
CA THR A 305 -24.53 0.98 -11.01
C THR A 305 -25.62 0.03 -10.50
N TYR A 306 -26.33 -0.62 -11.41
CA TYR A 306 -27.40 -1.56 -11.10
C TYR A 306 -27.47 -2.70 -12.14
N PRO A 307 -27.64 -3.98 -11.76
CA PRO A 307 -27.61 -4.48 -10.39
C PRO A 307 -26.18 -4.43 -9.81
N LEU A 308 -26.07 -4.17 -8.50
CA LEU A 308 -24.82 -4.15 -7.77
C LEU A 308 -24.97 -5.00 -6.51
N TYR A 309 -24.06 -5.93 -6.28
CA TYR A 309 -24.12 -6.87 -5.16
C TYR A 309 -23.10 -6.48 -4.07
N LEU A 310 -23.19 -7.09 -2.90
CA LEU A 310 -22.36 -6.81 -1.74
C LEU A 310 -21.59 -8.08 -1.31
N ASN A 311 -20.35 -7.93 -0.91
CA ASN A 311 -19.53 -9.03 -0.38
C ASN A 311 -20.22 -9.77 0.78
N SER A 312 -20.05 -11.10 0.85
CA SER A 312 -20.65 -11.96 1.87
C SER A 312 -20.26 -11.66 3.32
N PHE A 313 -19.09 -11.04 3.53
CA PHE A 313 -18.62 -10.58 4.85
C PHE A 313 -19.08 -9.16 5.21
N CYS A 314 -20.05 -8.64 4.47
CA CYS A 314 -20.69 -7.36 4.71
C CYS A 314 -22.20 -7.51 4.80
N PHE A 315 -22.88 -6.52 5.37
CA PHE A 315 -24.31 -6.36 5.26
C PHE A 315 -24.64 -4.92 4.89
N GLY A 316 -25.79 -4.73 4.27
CA GLY A 316 -26.30 -3.42 3.90
C GLY A 316 -27.56 -3.07 4.66
N ILE A 317 -27.91 -1.77 4.68
CA ILE A 317 -29.15 -1.24 5.21
C ILE A 317 -29.75 -0.31 4.15
N HIS A 318 -30.90 -0.70 3.59
CA HIS A 318 -31.72 0.18 2.77
C HIS A 318 -32.34 1.25 3.66
N ILE A 319 -32.14 2.51 3.34
CA ILE A 319 -32.80 3.62 4.02
C ILE A 319 -34.23 3.75 3.47
N ILE A 320 -35.23 3.60 4.35
CA ILE A 320 -36.67 3.61 3.98
C ILE A 320 -37.40 4.87 4.46
N ASP A 321 -36.74 5.68 5.31
CA ASP A 321 -37.32 6.93 5.86
C ASP A 321 -36.28 8.07 5.81
N ASP A 322 -36.28 8.81 4.72
CA ASP A 322 -35.38 9.94 4.46
C ASP A 322 -35.78 11.22 5.23
N ASN A 323 -36.94 11.23 5.89
CA ASN A 323 -37.34 12.30 6.82
C ASN A 323 -36.57 12.20 8.17
N LYS A 324 -36.05 11.06 8.49
CA LYS A 324 -35.22 10.83 9.70
C LYS A 324 -33.74 10.93 9.45
N ILE A 325 -33.29 10.45 8.27
CA ILE A 325 -31.87 10.36 7.92
C ILE A 325 -31.63 10.83 6.49
N PHE A 326 -30.62 11.67 6.32
CA PHE A 326 -30.06 12.00 5.02
C PHE A 326 -28.92 11.01 4.70
N PRO A 327 -29.12 10.04 3.77
CA PRO A 327 -28.16 8.93 3.58
C PRO A 327 -26.71 9.37 3.33
N PRO A 328 -26.41 10.39 2.50
CA PRO A 328 -25.01 10.82 2.28
C PRO A 328 -24.29 11.29 3.55
N PHE A 329 -25.00 11.81 4.55
CA PHE A 329 -24.43 12.20 5.85
C PHE A 329 -23.83 11.02 6.59
N LEU A 330 -24.42 9.83 6.46
CA LEU A 330 -23.93 8.61 7.13
C LEU A 330 -22.51 8.27 6.73
N ALA A 331 -22.05 8.64 5.52
CA ALA A 331 -20.68 8.42 5.07
C ALA A 331 -19.65 9.03 6.04
N PHE A 332 -19.95 10.17 6.64
CA PHE A 332 -19.09 10.83 7.61
C PHE A 332 -19.43 10.44 9.05
N TYR A 333 -20.72 10.24 9.35
CA TYR A 333 -21.18 9.92 10.71
C TYR A 333 -20.59 8.62 11.25
N VAL A 334 -20.53 7.55 10.45
CA VAL A 334 -20.09 6.22 10.90
C VAL A 334 -18.58 6.12 11.17
N SER A 335 -17.81 7.12 10.75
CA SER A 335 -16.38 7.24 11.06
C SER A 335 -16.09 8.06 12.32
N THR A 336 -17.12 8.70 12.92
CA THR A 336 -16.91 9.52 14.11
C THR A 336 -16.55 8.70 15.35
N LYS A 337 -15.80 9.32 16.24
CA LYS A 337 -15.43 8.70 17.52
C LYS A 337 -16.66 8.34 18.36
N SER A 338 -17.69 9.19 18.35
CA SER A 338 -18.95 8.94 19.06
C SER A 338 -19.66 7.70 18.53
N PHE A 339 -19.75 7.53 17.21
CA PHE A 339 -20.32 6.33 16.59
C PHE A 339 -19.46 5.09 16.91
N ARG A 340 -18.15 5.15 16.70
CA ARG A 340 -17.23 4.04 16.97
C ARG A 340 -17.27 3.57 18.43
N LYS A 341 -17.40 4.51 19.38
CA LYS A 341 -17.54 4.20 20.82
C LYS A 341 -18.80 3.38 21.14
N VAL A 342 -19.87 3.56 20.38
CA VAL A 342 -21.11 2.78 20.51
C VAL A 342 -21.00 1.41 19.85
N VAL A 343 -20.28 1.31 18.72
CA VAL A 343 -20.13 0.07 17.95
C VAL A 343 -19.11 -0.89 18.57
N PHE A 344 -17.99 -0.36 19.09
CA PHE A 344 -16.91 -1.16 19.66
C PHE A 344 -17.37 -2.24 20.67
N PRO A 345 -18.25 -1.95 21.66
CA PRO A 345 -18.73 -2.97 22.61
C PRO A 345 -19.62 -4.06 21.99
N LEU A 346 -20.07 -3.90 20.74
CA LEU A 346 -20.87 -4.90 20.03
C LEU A 346 -19.99 -5.92 19.29
N ALA A 347 -18.66 -5.76 19.30
CA ALA A 347 -17.70 -6.70 18.75
C ALA A 347 -17.61 -7.94 19.63
N GLN A 348 -17.82 -9.14 19.07
CA GLN A 348 -17.75 -10.41 19.78
C GLN A 348 -16.73 -11.33 19.14
N GLY A 349 -15.86 -11.94 19.94
CA GLY A 349 -14.82 -12.86 19.47
C GLY A 349 -13.51 -12.68 20.23
N SER A 350 -12.52 -13.54 19.92
CA SER A 350 -11.20 -13.50 20.56
C SER A 350 -10.03 -13.47 19.55
N THR A 351 -10.16 -14.15 18.44
CA THR A 351 -9.18 -14.17 17.32
C THR A 351 -9.71 -13.48 16.08
N ARG A 352 -11.01 -13.52 15.89
CA ARG A 352 -11.74 -12.80 14.87
C ARG A 352 -12.99 -12.23 15.52
N PHE A 353 -13.17 -10.94 15.37
CA PHE A 353 -14.27 -10.21 15.98
C PHE A 353 -15.42 -10.08 14.96
N ASN A 354 -16.65 -10.31 15.43
CA ASN A 354 -17.85 -10.24 14.61
C ASN A 354 -18.85 -9.26 15.17
N LEU A 355 -19.51 -8.48 14.32
CA LEU A 355 -20.62 -7.60 14.67
C LEU A 355 -21.93 -8.40 14.67
N GLN A 356 -22.63 -8.36 15.79
CA GLN A 356 -23.98 -8.94 15.88
C GLN A 356 -24.99 -8.01 15.21
N LYS A 357 -25.33 -8.34 13.95
CA LYS A 357 -26.22 -7.49 13.10
C LYS A 357 -27.52 -7.08 13.79
N ASN A 358 -28.20 -8.01 14.46
CA ASN A 358 -29.48 -7.75 15.12
C ASN A 358 -29.37 -6.79 16.29
N ASP A 359 -28.30 -6.90 17.08
CA ASP A 359 -28.03 -6.00 18.20
C ASP A 359 -27.62 -4.61 17.70
N PHE A 360 -26.81 -4.58 16.67
CA PHE A 360 -26.43 -3.33 16.00
C PHE A 360 -27.65 -2.56 15.45
N MET A 361 -28.57 -3.26 14.78
CA MET A 361 -29.78 -2.65 14.19
C MET A 361 -30.71 -2.00 15.24
N LYS A 362 -30.70 -2.52 16.48
CA LYS A 362 -31.54 -2.04 17.60
C LYS A 362 -30.81 -1.06 18.51
N LYS A 363 -29.49 -0.87 18.31
CA LYS A 363 -28.70 0.03 19.15
C LYS A 363 -29.04 1.47 18.82
N GLY A 364 -29.27 2.28 19.87
CA GLY A 364 -29.49 3.72 19.76
C GLY A 364 -28.23 4.48 19.43
N PHE A 365 -28.36 5.43 18.51
CA PHE A 365 -27.33 6.37 18.08
C PHE A 365 -27.91 7.78 18.05
N SER A 366 -27.09 8.78 18.38
CA SER A 366 -27.53 10.19 18.44
C SER A 366 -27.30 10.90 17.12
N PHE A 367 -28.37 11.28 16.44
CA PHE A 367 -28.34 11.97 15.16
C PHE A 367 -28.77 13.43 15.25
N PRO A 368 -28.09 14.37 14.55
CA PRO A 368 -28.61 15.71 14.32
C PRO A 368 -29.93 15.69 13.53
N THR A 369 -30.66 16.80 13.51
CA THR A 369 -31.82 16.96 12.63
C THR A 369 -31.43 16.80 11.16
N VAL A 370 -32.34 16.35 10.29
CA VAL A 370 -32.03 16.12 8.86
C VAL A 370 -31.52 17.38 8.14
N GLU A 371 -32.10 18.56 8.49
CA GLU A 371 -31.58 19.82 7.96
C GLU A 371 -30.11 20.04 8.35
N ARG A 372 -29.76 19.73 9.59
CA ARG A 372 -28.38 19.86 10.09
C ARG A 372 -27.46 18.83 9.47
N GLN A 373 -27.94 17.59 9.27
CA GLN A 373 -27.20 16.55 8.54
C GLN A 373 -26.81 16.99 7.14
N ARG A 374 -27.73 17.64 6.39
CA ARG A 374 -27.45 18.19 5.04
C ARG A 374 -26.37 19.28 5.08
N LYS A 375 -26.43 20.20 6.06
CA LYS A 375 -25.42 21.26 6.23
C LYS A 375 -24.05 20.69 6.55
N ILE A 376 -23.97 19.72 7.47
CA ILE A 376 -22.72 19.04 7.86
C ILE A 376 -22.15 18.29 6.64
N TYR A 377 -22.98 17.52 5.94
CA TYR A 377 -22.56 16.81 4.72
C TYR A 377 -22.00 17.77 3.66
N SER A 378 -22.68 18.85 3.36
CA SER A 378 -22.25 19.84 2.36
C SER A 378 -20.88 20.43 2.68
N ALA A 379 -20.62 20.74 3.97
CA ALA A 379 -19.33 21.25 4.41
C ALA A 379 -18.22 20.20 4.25
N LEU A 380 -18.47 18.96 4.71
CA LEU A 380 -17.45 17.88 4.68
C LEU A 380 -17.21 17.36 3.26
N LYS A 381 -18.24 17.31 2.42
CA LYS A 381 -18.14 16.85 1.01
C LYS A 381 -17.11 17.63 0.22
N THR A 382 -17.04 18.95 0.41
CA THR A 382 -16.04 19.80 -0.27
C THR A 382 -14.61 19.37 0.05
N TYR A 383 -14.30 19.06 1.31
CA TYR A 383 -12.97 18.57 1.71
C TYR A 383 -12.73 17.13 1.25
N SER A 384 -13.76 16.29 1.28
CA SER A 384 -13.69 14.92 0.76
C SER A 384 -13.40 14.88 -0.73
N ASP A 385 -14.04 15.75 -1.53
CA ASP A 385 -13.76 15.86 -2.95
C ASP A 385 -12.33 16.32 -3.22
N LYS A 386 -11.86 17.31 -2.43
CA LYS A 386 -10.49 17.75 -2.51
C LYS A 386 -9.50 16.63 -2.18
N LEU A 387 -9.76 15.85 -1.11
CA LEU A 387 -8.97 14.68 -0.75
C LEU A 387 -8.91 13.64 -1.89
N SER A 388 -10.03 13.40 -2.57
CA SER A 388 -10.09 12.48 -3.73
C SER A 388 -9.18 12.95 -4.87
N VAL A 389 -9.17 14.26 -5.16
CA VAL A 389 -8.26 14.86 -6.15
C VAL A 389 -6.80 14.67 -5.74
N GLU A 390 -6.45 14.95 -4.47
CA GLU A 390 -5.08 14.79 -3.98
C GLU A 390 -4.60 13.32 -4.04
N LYS A 391 -5.48 12.36 -3.72
CA LYS A 391 -5.21 10.90 -3.90
C LYS A 391 -4.96 10.55 -5.37
N SER A 392 -5.74 11.13 -6.29
CA SER A 392 -5.56 10.94 -7.72
C SER A 392 -4.22 11.49 -8.22
N ILE A 393 -3.80 12.66 -7.72
CA ILE A 393 -2.49 13.24 -8.02
C ILE A 393 -1.37 12.32 -7.53
N ALA A 394 -1.44 11.80 -6.29
CA ALA A 394 -0.44 10.87 -5.77
C ALA A 394 -0.32 9.62 -6.65
N LYS A 395 -1.43 9.03 -7.08
CA LYS A 395 -1.47 7.88 -7.99
C LYS A 395 -0.81 8.18 -9.34
N LEU A 396 -1.03 9.36 -9.90
CA LEU A 396 -0.41 9.79 -11.16
C LEU A 396 1.09 10.03 -11.01
N LEU A 397 1.54 10.63 -9.90
CA LEU A 397 2.96 10.80 -9.61
C LEU A 397 3.69 9.46 -9.47
N CYS A 398 3.09 8.46 -8.80
CA CYS A 398 3.65 7.11 -8.72
C CYS A 398 3.75 6.45 -10.11
N LYS A 399 2.72 6.58 -10.95
CA LYS A 399 2.78 6.10 -12.33
C LYS A 399 3.87 6.80 -13.15
N GLN A 400 4.02 8.10 -12.99
CA GLN A 400 5.09 8.88 -13.64
C GLN A 400 6.47 8.39 -13.19
N LYS A 401 6.68 8.19 -11.87
CA LYS A 401 7.95 7.63 -11.35
C LYS A 401 8.27 6.30 -12.01
N ASN A 402 7.32 5.35 -12.02
CA ASN A 402 7.53 4.02 -12.61
C ASN A 402 7.84 4.09 -14.11
N HIS A 403 7.17 4.97 -14.84
CA HIS A 403 7.47 5.19 -16.25
C HIS A 403 8.88 5.76 -16.43
N LEU A 404 9.28 6.77 -15.66
CA LEU A 404 10.63 7.33 -15.72
C LEU A 404 11.70 6.29 -15.40
N LEU A 405 11.50 5.45 -14.38
CA LEU A 405 12.40 4.34 -14.07
C LEU A 405 12.54 3.36 -15.26
N SER A 406 11.46 3.07 -15.97
CA SER A 406 11.52 2.21 -17.15
C SER A 406 12.25 2.82 -18.36
N GLN A 407 12.29 4.15 -18.45
CA GLN A 407 12.86 4.88 -19.61
C GLN A 407 14.29 5.38 -19.36
N LEU A 408 14.66 5.69 -18.11
CA LEU A 408 15.97 6.22 -17.74
C LEU A 408 17.04 5.16 -17.53
N PHE A 409 16.67 3.88 -17.47
CA PHE A 409 17.59 2.75 -17.23
C PHE A 409 17.49 1.70 -18.34
N ILE A 410 18.60 0.98 -18.61
CA ILE A 410 18.71 -0.09 -19.61
C ILE A 410 19.14 -1.41 -18.99
#